data_266f19145b2330a4bf7949bf2549949c
#
_entry.id   266f19145b2330a4bf7949bf2549949c
#
_cell.length_a   1.000
_cell.length_b   1.000
_cell.length_c   1.000
_cell.angle_alpha   90.00
_cell.angle_beta   90.00
_cell.angle_gamma   90.00
#
_symmetry.space_group_name_H-M   'P 1'
#
loop_
_entity.id
_entity.type
_entity.pdbx_description
1 polymer ?
#
loop_
_entity_poly.entity_id
_entity_poly.type
_entity_poly.pdbx_seq_one_letter_code
_entity_poly.pdbx_strand_id
1 'polypeptide(L)'
;VETLKAERNTVSAEIAQAKRNKENADDKIAAMQNLSAEVKALDAELADIDAKLTEFTTTLPNIPADSVPVGADEDDNVEVRRWGTPREFDFEPKAHWDLGEDLGILDWERGGKVTGARFLFYKGLGARLERALYNFMLDEHGKEGYTEVITPYMVNHDSMFGTGQYPKFKEDTFELSDSNYVLIPTAEVPLTNY
;
A
#
# COMPACT_ATOMS: atom_id res chain seq x y z
N VAL A 1 -25.90 -1.98 18.75
CA VAL A 1 -25.13 -0.93 19.49
C VAL A 1 -25.87 0.39 19.41
N GLU A 2 -26.19 0.93 18.24
CA GLU A 2 -26.79 2.26 18.08
C GLU A 2 -28.14 2.41 18.77
N THR A 3 -29.00 1.39 18.71
CA THR A 3 -30.29 1.37 19.42
C THR A 3 -30.10 1.49 20.94
N LEU A 4 -29.17 0.72 21.50
CA LEU A 4 -28.87 0.77 22.95
C LEU A 4 -28.21 2.09 23.37
N LYS A 5 -27.40 2.70 22.51
CA LYS A 5 -26.85 4.04 22.76
C LYS A 5 -27.95 5.12 22.77
N ALA A 6 -28.92 5.01 21.87
CA ALA A 6 -30.08 5.90 21.87
C ALA A 6 -30.94 5.72 23.12
N GLU A 7 -31.21 4.47 23.52
CA GLU A 7 -31.92 4.15 24.76
C GLU A 7 -31.19 4.68 26.00
N ARG A 8 -29.88 4.50 26.08
CA ARG A 8 -29.04 5.06 27.15
C ARG A 8 -29.18 6.57 27.25
N ASN A 9 -29.21 7.28 26.12
CA ASN A 9 -29.39 8.74 26.12
C ASN A 9 -30.77 9.13 26.61
N THR A 10 -31.83 8.37 26.26
CA THR A 10 -33.20 8.58 26.74
C THR A 10 -33.29 8.36 28.25
N VAL A 11 -32.79 7.23 28.76
CA VAL A 11 -32.77 6.94 30.21
C VAL A 11 -31.95 7.97 30.97
N SER A 12 -30.84 8.47 30.42
CA SER A 12 -30.03 9.54 30.99
C SER A 12 -30.84 10.83 31.16
N ALA A 13 -31.63 11.22 30.14
CA ALA A 13 -32.51 12.38 30.19
C ALA A 13 -33.62 12.21 31.25
N GLU A 14 -34.21 11.01 31.32
CA GLU A 14 -35.22 10.71 32.33
C GLU A 14 -34.69 10.75 33.75
N ILE A 15 -33.49 10.23 34.01
CA ILE A 15 -32.81 10.34 35.31
C ILE A 15 -32.61 11.81 35.70
N ALA A 16 -32.13 12.62 34.73
CA ALA A 16 -31.93 14.05 34.96
C ALA A 16 -33.25 14.77 35.33
N GLN A 17 -34.35 14.42 34.64
CA GLN A 17 -35.68 14.97 34.93
C GLN A 17 -36.22 14.53 36.30
N ALA A 18 -36.12 13.24 36.66
CA ALA A 18 -36.54 12.73 37.97
C ALA A 18 -35.77 13.41 39.12
N LYS A 19 -34.46 13.58 38.95
CA LYS A 19 -33.64 14.33 39.97
C LYS A 19 -34.08 15.80 40.12
N ARG A 20 -34.44 16.46 39.04
CA ARG A 20 -34.98 17.86 39.08
C ARG A 20 -36.30 17.91 39.83
N ASN A 21 -37.14 16.91 39.66
CA ASN A 21 -38.45 16.80 40.30
C ASN A 21 -38.35 16.27 41.76
N LYS A 22 -37.13 15.92 42.23
CA LYS A 22 -36.89 15.26 43.53
C LYS A 22 -37.62 13.91 43.68
N GLU A 23 -37.80 13.19 42.59
CA GLU A 23 -38.35 11.85 42.54
C GLU A 23 -37.24 10.81 42.74
N ASN A 24 -37.61 9.60 43.21
CA ASN A 24 -36.66 8.50 43.29
C ASN A 24 -36.30 8.01 41.85
N ALA A 25 -35.00 7.90 41.58
CA ALA A 25 -34.47 7.46 40.30
C ALA A 25 -33.58 6.19 40.43
N ASP A 26 -33.58 5.50 41.57
CA ASP A 26 -32.64 4.40 41.83
C ASP A 26 -32.79 3.25 40.82
N ASP A 27 -34.01 2.87 40.50
CA ASP A 27 -34.27 1.81 39.49
C ASP A 27 -33.77 2.23 38.12
N LYS A 28 -33.96 3.50 37.73
CA LYS A 28 -33.47 4.03 36.46
C LYS A 28 -31.93 4.11 36.40
N ILE A 29 -31.31 4.41 37.55
CA ILE A 29 -29.85 4.43 37.70
C ILE A 29 -29.29 2.99 37.54
N ALA A 30 -29.93 2.00 38.19
CA ALA A 30 -29.53 0.61 38.04
C ALA A 30 -29.69 0.12 36.58
N ALA A 31 -30.82 0.44 35.94
CA ALA A 31 -31.05 0.13 34.54
C ALA A 31 -29.99 0.80 33.61
N MET A 32 -29.63 2.06 33.91
CA MET A 32 -28.59 2.79 33.19
C MET A 32 -27.21 2.13 33.33
N GLN A 33 -26.87 1.63 34.49
CA GLN A 33 -25.60 0.94 34.74
C GLN A 33 -25.52 -0.35 33.92
N ASN A 34 -26.59 -1.17 33.90
CA ASN A 34 -26.67 -2.38 33.12
C ASN A 34 -26.57 -2.07 31.62
N LEU A 35 -27.34 -1.09 31.14
CA LEU A 35 -27.32 -0.66 29.75
C LEU A 35 -25.94 -0.14 29.32
N SER A 36 -25.28 0.60 30.19
CA SER A 36 -23.92 1.11 29.96
C SER A 36 -22.88 -0.02 29.90
N ALA A 37 -23.02 -1.05 30.73
CA ALA A 37 -22.15 -2.23 30.69
C ALA A 37 -22.36 -3.04 29.40
N GLU A 38 -23.62 -3.21 28.99
CA GLU A 38 -23.96 -3.89 27.73
C GLU A 38 -23.43 -3.12 26.53
N VAL A 39 -23.64 -1.81 26.45
CA VAL A 39 -23.09 -0.96 25.37
C VAL A 39 -21.57 -1.08 25.31
N LYS A 40 -20.89 -1.06 26.45
CA LYS A 40 -19.43 -1.18 26.51
C LYS A 40 -18.95 -2.55 25.99
N ALA A 41 -19.65 -3.63 26.34
CA ALA A 41 -19.31 -4.97 25.87
C ALA A 41 -19.51 -5.10 24.34
N LEU A 42 -20.63 -4.60 23.83
CA LEU A 42 -20.93 -4.60 22.41
C LEU A 42 -20.02 -3.65 21.59
N ASP A 43 -19.60 -2.53 22.15
CA ASP A 43 -18.63 -1.64 21.49
C ASP A 43 -17.26 -2.34 21.38
N ALA A 44 -16.85 -3.12 22.38
CA ALA A 44 -15.62 -3.90 22.31
C ALA A 44 -15.70 -5.02 21.26
N GLU A 45 -16.85 -5.73 21.21
CA GLU A 45 -17.09 -6.75 20.18
C GLU A 45 -17.11 -6.15 18.77
N LEU A 46 -17.77 -5.00 18.59
CA LEU A 46 -17.82 -4.29 17.33
C LEU A 46 -16.40 -3.88 16.87
N ALA A 47 -15.59 -3.34 17.79
CA ALA A 47 -14.22 -2.96 17.46
C ALA A 47 -13.36 -4.16 17.01
N ASP A 48 -13.54 -5.33 17.63
CA ASP A 48 -12.86 -6.57 17.22
C ASP A 48 -13.32 -7.04 15.84
N ILE A 49 -14.63 -7.00 15.57
CA ILE A 49 -15.18 -7.35 14.26
C ILE A 49 -14.71 -6.39 13.18
N ASP A 50 -14.73 -5.08 13.44
CA ASP A 50 -14.27 -4.05 12.50
C ASP A 50 -12.79 -4.21 12.17
N ALA A 51 -11.96 -4.53 13.17
CA ALA A 51 -10.54 -4.81 12.96
C ALA A 51 -10.33 -6.02 12.05
N LYS A 52 -11.02 -7.13 12.31
CA LYS A 52 -10.96 -8.34 11.49
C LYS A 52 -11.50 -8.12 10.07
N LEU A 53 -12.57 -7.35 9.94
CA LEU A 53 -13.13 -6.99 8.64
C LEU A 53 -12.14 -6.13 7.83
N THR A 54 -11.52 -5.15 8.47
CA THR A 54 -10.51 -4.31 7.83
C THR A 54 -9.30 -5.14 7.39
N GLU A 55 -8.76 -5.99 8.28
CA GLU A 55 -7.66 -6.90 7.95
C GLU A 55 -8.00 -7.77 6.72
N PHE A 56 -9.18 -8.35 6.69
CA PHE A 56 -9.63 -9.18 5.57
C PHE A 56 -9.83 -8.37 4.29
N THR A 57 -10.54 -7.26 4.35
CA THR A 57 -10.92 -6.49 3.15
C THR A 57 -9.74 -5.80 2.48
N THR A 58 -8.71 -5.41 3.25
CA THR A 58 -7.50 -4.79 2.71
C THR A 58 -6.61 -5.76 1.91
N THR A 59 -6.83 -7.07 2.04
CA THR A 59 -6.12 -8.09 1.24
C THR A 59 -6.85 -8.49 -0.04
N LEU A 60 -8.11 -8.08 -0.19
CA LEU A 60 -8.90 -8.45 -1.37
C LEU A 60 -8.42 -7.70 -2.61
N PRO A 61 -8.25 -8.40 -3.75
CA PRO A 61 -7.96 -7.75 -5.01
C PRO A 61 -9.14 -6.89 -5.47
N ASN A 62 -8.84 -5.86 -6.27
CA ASN A 62 -9.89 -5.05 -6.88
C ASN A 62 -10.75 -5.87 -7.86
N ILE A 63 -11.99 -5.46 -8.05
CA ILE A 63 -12.91 -6.09 -9.00
C ILE A 63 -12.43 -5.75 -10.41
N PRO A 64 -12.15 -6.74 -11.28
CA PRO A 64 -11.76 -6.49 -12.65
C PRO A 64 -12.92 -5.90 -13.46
N ALA A 65 -12.62 -5.17 -14.54
CA ALA A 65 -13.63 -4.72 -15.48
C ALA A 65 -14.27 -5.92 -16.21
N ASP A 66 -15.53 -5.78 -16.64
CA ASP A 66 -16.27 -6.85 -17.34
C ASP A 66 -15.59 -7.33 -18.63
N SER A 67 -14.73 -6.49 -19.23
CA SER A 67 -13.95 -6.81 -20.43
C SER A 67 -12.73 -7.69 -20.18
N VAL A 68 -12.35 -7.92 -18.91
CA VAL A 68 -11.21 -8.77 -18.55
C VAL A 68 -11.63 -10.23 -18.63
N PRO A 69 -10.96 -11.06 -19.44
CA PRO A 69 -11.27 -12.49 -19.53
C PRO A 69 -10.95 -13.20 -18.21
N VAL A 70 -11.72 -14.25 -17.92
CA VAL A 70 -11.39 -15.16 -16.82
C VAL A 70 -10.34 -16.15 -17.34
N GLY A 71 -9.21 -16.26 -16.61
CA GLY A 71 -8.12 -17.15 -16.97
C GLY A 71 -7.40 -17.70 -15.74
N ALA A 72 -6.56 -18.70 -15.92
CA ALA A 72 -5.76 -19.31 -14.86
C ALA A 72 -4.41 -18.60 -14.69
N ASP A 73 -3.82 -18.13 -15.79
CA ASP A 73 -2.50 -17.49 -15.84
C ASP A 73 -2.39 -16.51 -17.03
N GLU A 74 -1.18 -16.02 -17.31
CA GLU A 74 -0.88 -15.06 -18.37
C GLU A 74 -1.10 -15.60 -19.78
N ASP A 75 -1.12 -16.89 -19.99
CA ASP A 75 -1.36 -17.52 -21.31
C ASP A 75 -2.82 -17.34 -21.76
N ASP A 76 -3.72 -17.12 -20.82
CA ASP A 76 -5.13 -16.81 -21.08
C ASP A 76 -5.38 -15.32 -21.44
N ASN A 77 -4.36 -14.47 -21.41
CA ASN A 77 -4.50 -13.07 -21.78
C ASN A 77 -4.83 -12.89 -23.26
N VAL A 78 -5.81 -12.04 -23.54
CA VAL A 78 -6.25 -11.72 -24.90
C VAL A 78 -5.55 -10.46 -25.40
N GLU A 79 -4.85 -10.55 -26.53
CA GLU A 79 -4.22 -9.39 -27.16
C GLU A 79 -5.29 -8.38 -27.61
N VAL A 80 -5.30 -7.20 -27.01
CA VAL A 80 -6.28 -6.13 -27.31
C VAL A 80 -5.87 -5.32 -28.53
N ARG A 81 -4.57 -5.05 -28.71
CA ARG A 81 -4.05 -4.23 -29.80
C ARG A 81 -2.58 -4.53 -30.05
N ARG A 82 -2.20 -4.55 -31.31
CA ARG A 82 -0.80 -4.62 -31.75
C ARG A 82 -0.42 -3.34 -32.48
N TRP A 83 0.79 -2.85 -32.24
CA TRP A 83 1.39 -1.74 -32.96
C TRP A 83 2.84 -2.03 -33.35
N GLY A 84 3.19 -1.72 -34.58
CA GLY A 84 4.54 -1.95 -35.11
C GLY A 84 4.83 -3.44 -35.40
N THR A 85 6.05 -3.69 -35.83
CA THR A 85 6.58 -5.03 -36.09
C THR A 85 7.91 -5.16 -35.33
N PRO A 86 8.09 -6.17 -34.46
CA PRO A 86 9.37 -6.45 -33.86
C PRO A 86 10.47 -6.63 -34.91
N ARG A 87 11.66 -6.12 -34.59
CA ARG A 87 12.81 -6.31 -35.47
C ARG A 87 13.22 -7.78 -35.47
N GLU A 88 13.37 -8.35 -36.66
CA GLU A 88 14.00 -9.65 -36.82
C GLU A 88 15.53 -9.48 -36.92
N PHE A 89 16.24 -10.34 -36.18
CA PHE A 89 17.71 -10.36 -36.20
C PHE A 89 18.19 -11.54 -37.05
N ASP A 90 19.27 -11.35 -37.76
CA ASP A 90 19.98 -12.38 -38.54
C ASP A 90 21.05 -13.12 -37.70
N PHE A 91 21.04 -12.90 -36.39
CA PHE A 91 21.90 -13.52 -35.39
C PHE A 91 21.10 -13.85 -34.14
N GLU A 92 21.63 -14.74 -33.30
CA GLU A 92 21.04 -15.06 -31.97
C GLU A 92 21.22 -13.88 -31.00
N PRO A 93 20.13 -13.19 -30.61
CA PRO A 93 20.23 -12.07 -29.68
C PRO A 93 20.54 -12.55 -28.27
N LYS A 94 21.51 -11.90 -27.60
CA LYS A 94 21.82 -12.14 -26.19
C LYS A 94 20.89 -11.36 -25.27
N ALA A 95 20.63 -11.91 -24.08
CA ALA A 95 19.92 -11.21 -23.02
C ALA A 95 20.74 -10.04 -22.46
N HIS A 96 20.09 -9.04 -21.87
CA HIS A 96 20.75 -7.84 -21.34
C HIS A 96 21.78 -8.13 -20.25
N TRP A 97 21.59 -9.18 -19.45
CA TRP A 97 22.56 -9.59 -18.42
C TRP A 97 23.84 -10.13 -19.04
N ASP A 98 23.77 -10.96 -20.09
CA ASP A 98 24.92 -11.48 -20.81
C ASP A 98 25.67 -10.35 -21.51
N LEU A 99 24.94 -9.44 -22.17
CA LEU A 99 25.53 -8.25 -22.81
C LEU A 99 26.22 -7.34 -21.79
N GLY A 100 25.61 -7.15 -20.64
CA GLY A 100 26.15 -6.30 -19.59
C GLY A 100 27.46 -6.85 -18.99
N GLU A 101 27.57 -8.15 -18.83
CA GLU A 101 28.80 -8.83 -18.38
C GLU A 101 29.86 -8.82 -19.48
N ASP A 102 29.54 -9.22 -20.70
CA ASP A 102 30.46 -9.26 -21.85
C ASP A 102 31.08 -7.87 -22.10
N LEU A 103 30.31 -6.82 -21.99
CA LEU A 103 30.77 -5.44 -22.14
C LEU A 103 31.45 -4.87 -20.88
N GLY A 104 31.41 -5.60 -19.77
CA GLY A 104 31.97 -5.19 -18.49
C GLY A 104 31.29 -3.95 -17.87
N ILE A 105 30.04 -3.69 -18.22
CA ILE A 105 29.27 -2.53 -17.74
C ILE A 105 28.31 -2.84 -16.61
N LEU A 106 27.96 -4.12 -16.41
CA LEU A 106 27.19 -4.65 -15.28
C LEU A 106 28.04 -5.63 -14.49
N ASP A 107 27.87 -5.66 -13.17
CA ASP A 107 28.63 -6.52 -12.26
C ASP A 107 27.68 -7.15 -11.24
N TRP A 108 27.14 -8.31 -11.60
CA TRP A 108 26.21 -9.07 -10.79
C TRP A 108 26.90 -9.79 -9.64
N GLU A 109 28.13 -10.30 -9.87
CA GLU A 109 28.88 -11.04 -8.86
C GLU A 109 29.14 -10.17 -7.62
N ARG A 110 29.66 -8.94 -7.85
CA ARG A 110 29.91 -8.01 -6.75
C ARG A 110 28.65 -7.45 -6.14
N GLY A 111 27.59 -7.24 -6.93
CA GLY A 111 26.27 -6.84 -6.44
C GLY A 111 25.72 -7.88 -5.47
N GLY A 112 25.73 -9.14 -5.87
CA GLY A 112 25.29 -10.26 -5.03
C GLY A 112 26.11 -10.42 -3.75
N LYS A 113 27.44 -10.23 -3.84
CA LYS A 113 28.33 -10.29 -2.67
C LYS A 113 28.07 -9.18 -1.64
N VAL A 114 27.77 -7.97 -2.10
CA VAL A 114 27.62 -6.79 -1.24
C VAL A 114 26.24 -6.67 -0.63
N THR A 115 25.20 -6.99 -1.40
CA THR A 115 23.81 -6.72 -0.98
C THR A 115 22.90 -7.95 -1.04
N GLY A 116 23.20 -8.90 -1.91
CA GLY A 116 22.38 -10.11 -2.09
C GLY A 116 21.88 -10.28 -3.53
N ALA A 117 21.06 -11.29 -3.74
CA ALA A 117 20.52 -11.61 -5.07
C ALA A 117 19.72 -10.44 -5.67
N ARG A 118 19.83 -10.27 -6.99
CA ARG A 118 19.17 -9.23 -7.79
C ARG A 118 19.71 -7.82 -7.64
N PHE A 119 20.78 -7.62 -6.85
CA PHE A 119 21.52 -6.36 -6.83
C PHE A 119 22.71 -6.41 -7.80
N LEU A 120 23.04 -5.27 -8.36
CA LEU A 120 24.16 -5.17 -9.31
C LEU A 120 24.90 -3.83 -9.16
N PHE A 121 26.13 -3.79 -9.68
CA PHE A 121 26.84 -2.52 -9.87
C PHE A 121 26.84 -2.16 -11.36
N TYR A 122 26.44 -0.95 -11.68
CA TYR A 122 26.73 -0.33 -12.97
C TYR A 122 28.15 0.22 -12.97
N LYS A 123 28.93 -0.08 -14.02
CA LYS A 123 30.33 0.35 -14.13
C LYS A 123 30.59 1.16 -15.41
N GLY A 124 31.50 2.11 -15.32
CA GLY A 124 32.01 2.83 -16.48
C GLY A 124 30.91 3.38 -17.39
N LEU A 125 30.85 2.89 -18.64
CA LEU A 125 29.83 3.34 -19.59
C LEU A 125 28.41 2.93 -19.22
N GLY A 126 28.21 1.83 -18.49
CA GLY A 126 26.89 1.43 -17.95
C GLY A 126 26.33 2.46 -16.97
N ALA A 127 27.12 2.86 -15.98
CA ALA A 127 26.71 3.89 -15.02
C ALA A 127 26.49 5.26 -15.70
N ARG A 128 27.30 5.57 -16.73
CA ARG A 128 27.12 6.79 -17.51
C ARG A 128 25.83 6.78 -18.33
N LEU A 129 25.49 5.63 -18.92
CA LEU A 129 24.27 5.46 -19.70
C LEU A 129 23.04 5.58 -18.83
N GLU A 130 23.03 4.92 -17.67
CA GLU A 130 21.92 5.01 -16.70
C GLU A 130 21.64 6.46 -16.30
N ARG A 131 22.69 7.20 -15.90
CA ARG A 131 22.56 8.62 -15.57
C ARG A 131 22.08 9.47 -16.76
N ALA A 132 22.54 9.16 -17.97
CA ALA A 132 22.10 9.88 -19.16
C ALA A 132 20.61 9.66 -19.44
N LEU A 133 20.09 8.44 -19.21
CA LEU A 133 18.67 8.13 -19.34
C LEU A 133 17.82 8.86 -18.30
N TYR A 134 18.26 8.91 -17.05
CA TYR A 134 17.53 9.71 -16.03
C TYR A 134 17.41 11.17 -16.44
N ASN A 135 18.52 11.78 -16.81
CA ASN A 135 18.51 13.19 -17.22
C ASN A 135 17.63 13.41 -18.46
N PHE A 136 17.72 12.52 -19.45
CA PHE A 136 16.88 12.61 -20.65
C PHE A 136 15.38 12.55 -20.29
N MET A 137 14.96 11.60 -19.44
CA MET A 137 13.56 11.46 -19.04
C MET A 137 13.07 12.69 -18.26
N LEU A 138 13.86 13.19 -17.31
CA LEU A 138 13.53 14.40 -16.53
C LEU A 138 13.42 15.63 -17.43
N ASP A 139 14.38 15.82 -18.35
CA ASP A 139 14.39 16.95 -19.29
C ASP A 139 13.18 16.91 -20.24
N GLU A 140 12.79 15.73 -20.75
CA GLU A 140 11.63 15.60 -21.63
C GLU A 140 10.33 15.89 -20.88
N HIS A 141 10.12 15.30 -19.71
CA HIS A 141 8.92 15.56 -18.91
C HIS A 141 8.85 17.01 -18.41
N GLY A 142 9.99 17.62 -18.10
CA GLY A 142 10.05 19.06 -17.78
C GLY A 142 9.52 19.94 -18.92
N LYS A 143 9.83 19.61 -20.19
CA LYS A 143 9.28 20.31 -21.38
C LYS A 143 7.77 20.13 -21.55
N GLU A 144 7.25 19.02 -21.07
CA GLU A 144 5.80 18.71 -21.09
C GLU A 144 5.04 19.36 -19.90
N GLY A 145 5.74 20.10 -19.04
CA GLY A 145 5.12 20.83 -17.93
C GLY A 145 5.02 20.04 -16.61
N TYR A 146 5.67 18.88 -16.52
CA TYR A 146 5.79 18.18 -15.25
C TYR A 146 6.76 18.91 -14.31
N THR A 147 6.47 18.86 -13.02
CA THR A 147 7.38 19.39 -11.98
C THR A 147 8.28 18.28 -11.49
N GLU A 148 9.59 18.49 -11.56
CA GLU A 148 10.56 17.57 -11.00
C GLU A 148 10.51 17.60 -9.47
N VAL A 149 10.49 16.42 -8.84
CA VAL A 149 10.45 16.27 -7.38
C VAL A 149 11.48 15.23 -6.96
N ILE A 150 12.27 15.55 -5.93
CA ILE A 150 13.15 14.61 -5.25
C ILE A 150 12.47 14.19 -3.94
N THR A 151 12.11 12.92 -3.83
CA THR A 151 11.39 12.38 -2.68
C THR A 151 12.33 11.77 -1.64
N PRO A 152 11.88 11.64 -0.36
CA PRO A 152 12.55 10.77 0.60
C PRO A 152 12.60 9.32 0.11
N TYR A 153 13.70 8.61 0.43
CA TYR A 153 13.83 7.18 0.14
C TYR A 153 13.25 6.28 1.24
N MET A 154 12.78 6.86 2.33
CA MET A 154 12.11 6.19 3.44
C MET A 154 10.78 6.86 3.70
N VAL A 155 9.76 6.03 3.98
CA VAL A 155 8.40 6.46 4.34
C VAL A 155 7.92 5.70 5.56
N ASN A 156 6.87 6.19 6.21
CA ASN A 156 6.21 5.46 7.30
C ASN A 156 5.23 4.38 6.77
N HIS A 157 4.77 3.52 7.67
CA HIS A 157 3.82 2.44 7.33
C HIS A 157 2.49 2.97 6.77
N ASP A 158 2.01 4.12 7.27
CA ASP A 158 0.74 4.71 6.80
C ASP A 158 0.84 5.13 5.33
N SER A 159 1.99 5.64 4.90
CA SER A 159 2.24 5.95 3.49
C SER A 159 2.28 4.70 2.61
N MET A 160 2.83 3.59 3.11
CA MET A 160 2.81 2.30 2.41
C MET A 160 1.38 1.75 2.28
N PHE A 161 0.56 1.94 3.31
CA PHE A 161 -0.85 1.58 3.28
C PHE A 161 -1.64 2.47 2.32
N GLY A 162 -1.39 3.77 2.31
CA GLY A 162 -2.07 4.75 1.47
C GLY A 162 -1.97 4.47 -0.04
N THR A 163 -0.90 3.80 -0.48
CA THR A 163 -0.68 3.39 -1.87
C THR A 163 -0.95 1.91 -2.13
N GLY A 164 -1.48 1.18 -1.15
CA GLY A 164 -1.83 -0.24 -1.28
C GLY A 164 -0.63 -1.20 -1.31
N GLN A 165 0.57 -0.72 -0.96
CA GLN A 165 1.72 -1.61 -0.77
C GLN A 165 1.54 -2.50 0.46
N TYR A 166 0.97 -1.96 1.53
CA TYR A 166 0.62 -2.69 2.74
C TYR A 166 -0.89 -2.96 2.79
N PRO A 167 -1.31 -4.08 3.35
CA PRO A 167 -0.50 -5.18 3.91
C PRO A 167 0.07 -6.17 2.88
N LYS A 168 -0.36 -6.11 1.61
CA LYS A 168 -0.17 -7.16 0.59
C LYS A 168 1.30 -7.51 0.33
N PHE A 169 2.18 -6.50 0.23
CA PHE A 169 3.60 -6.67 -0.12
C PHE A 169 4.54 -6.44 1.06
N LYS A 170 4.03 -6.54 2.29
CA LYS A 170 4.82 -6.24 3.49
C LYS A 170 6.07 -7.11 3.60
N GLU A 171 5.97 -8.39 3.29
CA GLU A 171 7.08 -9.35 3.38
C GLU A 171 8.18 -9.11 2.33
N ASP A 172 7.86 -8.39 1.26
CA ASP A 172 8.81 -8.05 0.18
C ASP A 172 9.52 -6.71 0.41
N THR A 173 9.29 -6.05 1.54
CA THR A 173 9.84 -4.73 1.84
C THR A 173 11.04 -4.77 2.79
N PHE A 174 11.89 -3.77 2.71
CA PHE A 174 13.00 -3.57 3.64
C PHE A 174 12.56 -2.62 4.76
N GLU A 175 12.08 -3.19 5.87
CA GLU A 175 11.73 -2.44 7.07
C GLU A 175 12.98 -2.13 7.90
N LEU A 176 13.01 -0.96 8.52
CA LEU A 176 14.02 -0.59 9.50
C LEU A 176 13.61 -1.13 10.87
N SER A 177 14.48 -1.91 11.50
CA SER A 177 14.22 -2.48 12.83
C SER A 177 13.90 -1.38 13.85
N ASP A 178 12.98 -1.68 14.75
CA ASP A 178 12.59 -0.81 15.87
C ASP A 178 12.11 0.60 15.45
N SER A 179 11.58 0.72 14.24
CA SER A 179 11.08 1.98 13.71
C SER A 179 9.78 1.80 12.92
N ASN A 180 9.14 2.91 12.58
CA ASN A 180 7.97 2.94 11.69
C ASN A 180 8.38 3.32 10.25
N TYR A 181 9.61 2.98 9.83
CA TYR A 181 10.13 3.35 8.51
C TYR A 181 10.44 2.16 7.64
N VAL A 182 10.22 2.35 6.34
CA VAL A 182 10.42 1.37 5.27
C VAL A 182 11.17 2.05 4.14
N LEU A 183 12.12 1.35 3.51
CA LEU A 183 12.69 1.80 2.24
C LEU A 183 11.62 1.72 1.16
N ILE A 184 11.46 2.77 0.39
CA ILE A 184 10.44 2.82 -0.67
C ILE A 184 10.72 1.81 -1.77
N PRO A 185 9.72 1.03 -2.22
CA PRO A 185 9.86 0.16 -3.40
C PRO A 185 9.78 0.93 -4.72
N THR A 186 9.18 2.11 -4.68
CA THR A 186 8.94 2.99 -5.83
C THR A 186 8.74 4.43 -5.36
N ALA A 187 9.07 5.40 -6.21
CA ALA A 187 8.78 6.82 -5.96
C ALA A 187 7.27 7.14 -5.94
N GLU A 188 6.43 6.24 -6.43
CA GLU A 188 4.97 6.37 -6.34
C GLU A 188 4.50 6.58 -4.90
N VAL A 189 5.07 5.82 -3.95
CA VAL A 189 4.64 5.90 -2.55
C VAL A 189 4.76 7.32 -1.98
N PRO A 190 5.93 7.96 -1.96
CA PRO A 190 6.03 9.32 -1.45
C PRO A 190 5.29 10.35 -2.31
N LEU A 191 5.24 10.18 -3.64
CA LEU A 191 4.58 11.16 -4.53
C LEU A 191 3.06 11.12 -4.41
N THR A 192 2.46 9.94 -4.29
CA THR A 192 1.00 9.81 -4.13
C THR A 192 0.53 10.33 -2.77
N ASN A 193 1.36 10.19 -1.73
CA ASN A 193 1.05 10.71 -0.41
C ASN A 193 1.35 12.21 -0.25
N TYR A 194 2.14 12.80 -1.16
CA TYR A 194 2.43 14.24 -1.19
C TYR A 194 1.23 15.06 -1.63
#